data_579a60689401047be1147081ea09c4cb
#
_entry.id   579a60689401047be1147081ea09c4cb
#
_cell.length_a   1.000
_cell.length_b   1.000
_cell.length_c   1.000
_cell.angle_alpha   90.00
_cell.angle_beta   90.00
_cell.angle_gamma   90.00
#
_symmetry.space_group_name_H-M   'P 1'
#
loop_
_entity.id
_entity.type
_entity.pdbx_description
1 polymer ?
#
loop_
_entity_poly.entity_id
_entity_poly.type
_entity_poly.pdbx_seq_one_letter_code
_entity_poly.pdbx_strand_id
1 'polypeptide(L)'
;SYKKRKEIANAARLQATQQTQTSNDPDANAQASVTMATLPIPESNIIKCDLPKCHTKRSIVEFCTNEDSRMGEEQYGSDGCKITRLTIKDDVTTPEGRDKAMKAVGGKNTLLWVSIPCTGGSPWQNLNRKKPGGEERVQKHYDEFYKIWETLRCTAAECDRHGGKICIEWPTNCAYWKLPRVKEFIEMYHLQTVNIHGCALGLANEQGVPIKKPWTIATNDGYIHDVFTDKKCPGPISHPVHQKTEGKYTKPTEGYTDEMVSLVHKAWKNSVFA
;
A
#
# COMPACT_ATOMS: atom_id res chain seq x y z
N SER A 1 19.61 1.75 27.41
CA SER A 1 19.95 3.07 26.86
C SER A 1 20.27 2.93 25.39
N TYR A 2 19.73 3.81 24.55
CA TYR A 2 19.83 3.81 23.08
C TYR A 2 21.30 3.77 22.56
N LYS A 3 22.21 4.40 23.27
CA LYS A 3 23.65 4.37 22.97
C LYS A 3 24.25 2.97 22.98
N LYS A 4 23.89 2.14 23.96
CA LYS A 4 24.43 0.78 24.11
C LYS A 4 23.96 -0.20 23.01
N ARG A 5 22.76 0.02 22.43
CA ARG A 5 22.25 -0.78 21.30
C ARG A 5 22.94 -0.45 19.97
N LYS A 6 23.32 0.82 19.78
CA LYS A 6 24.03 1.28 18.58
C LYS A 6 25.48 0.77 18.53
N GLU A 7 26.13 0.63 19.68
CA GLU A 7 27.48 0.08 19.81
C GLU A 7 27.54 -1.43 19.50
N ILE A 8 26.52 -2.19 19.94
CA ILE A 8 26.41 -3.63 19.67
C ILE A 8 26.15 -3.88 18.17
N ALA A 9 25.32 -3.07 17.52
CA ALA A 9 25.04 -3.21 16.08
C ALA A 9 26.26 -2.87 15.20
N ASN A 10 27.08 -1.90 15.61
CA ASN A 10 28.31 -1.56 14.91
C ASN A 10 29.42 -2.64 15.07
N ALA A 11 29.50 -3.27 16.25
CA ALA A 11 30.46 -4.35 16.48
C ALA A 11 30.16 -5.59 15.64
N ALA A 12 28.87 -5.95 15.49
CA ALA A 12 28.43 -7.06 14.65
C ALA A 12 28.72 -6.83 13.15
N ARG A 13 28.64 -5.58 12.70
CA ARG A 13 28.91 -5.22 11.29
C ARG A 13 30.41 -5.30 10.95
N LEU A 14 31.28 -4.96 11.90
CA LEU A 14 32.74 -5.05 11.73
C LEU A 14 33.26 -6.51 11.71
N GLN A 15 32.61 -7.41 12.46
CA GLN A 15 32.98 -8.85 12.45
C GLN A 15 32.58 -9.55 11.14
N ALA A 16 31.47 -9.14 10.50
CA ALA A 16 31.02 -9.69 9.21
C ALA A 16 31.95 -9.31 8.04
N THR A 17 32.66 -8.16 8.14
CA THR A 17 33.55 -7.68 7.07
C THR A 17 34.93 -8.33 7.14
N GLN A 18 35.33 -8.93 8.26
CA GLN A 18 36.65 -9.58 8.43
C GLN A 18 36.67 -11.07 8.03
N GLN A 19 35.52 -11.69 7.77
CA GLN A 19 35.44 -13.10 7.36
C GLN A 19 35.44 -13.31 5.83
N THR A 20 35.57 -12.29 5.02
CA THR A 20 35.55 -12.37 3.55
C THR A 20 36.90 -12.12 2.89
N GLN A 21 38.00 -12.13 3.63
CA GLN A 21 39.35 -11.93 3.07
C GLN A 21 40.31 -13.01 3.57
N THR A 22 40.16 -14.26 3.14
CA THR A 22 41.28 -15.23 3.05
C THR A 22 40.86 -16.40 2.18
N SER A 23 41.22 -16.37 0.89
CA SER A 23 41.71 -17.54 0.10
C SER A 23 41.84 -17.14 -1.37
N ASN A 24 43.00 -16.60 -1.70
CA ASN A 24 43.53 -16.61 -3.06
C ASN A 24 44.93 -17.24 -2.95
N ASP A 25 45.07 -18.45 -3.47
CA ASP A 25 46.39 -18.97 -3.83
C ASP A 25 46.28 -19.55 -5.25
N PRO A 26 47.19 -19.15 -6.18
CA PRO A 26 47.21 -19.66 -7.54
C PRO A 26 48.27 -20.79 -7.67
N ASP A 27 48.00 -21.74 -8.52
CA ASP A 27 48.87 -22.66 -9.24
C ASP A 27 48.52 -24.14 -9.08
N ALA A 28 47.95 -24.68 -10.15
CA ALA A 28 48.39 -25.98 -10.68
C ALA A 28 47.74 -26.25 -12.03
N ASN A 29 48.52 -26.06 -13.06
CA ASN A 29 48.32 -26.45 -14.44
C ASN A 29 48.45 -27.96 -14.58
N ALA A 30 47.45 -28.68 -15.06
CA ALA A 30 47.61 -30.02 -15.68
C ALA A 30 46.48 -30.25 -16.69
N GLN A 31 46.88 -30.23 -17.96
CA GLN A 31 46.06 -30.63 -19.10
C GLN A 31 45.77 -32.13 -19.05
N ALA A 32 44.47 -32.48 -19.14
CA ALA A 32 44.05 -33.81 -19.58
C ALA A 32 42.83 -33.62 -20.50
N SER A 33 43.10 -33.75 -21.80
CA SER A 33 42.05 -33.80 -22.82
C SER A 33 41.35 -35.15 -22.74
N VAL A 34 40.10 -35.17 -22.32
CA VAL A 34 39.24 -36.35 -22.44
C VAL A 34 38.16 -36.01 -23.48
N THR A 35 38.27 -36.63 -24.64
CA THR A 35 37.27 -36.62 -25.70
C THR A 35 36.06 -37.44 -25.21
N MET A 36 35.02 -36.83 -24.75
CA MET A 36 33.75 -37.50 -24.48
C MET A 36 32.91 -37.57 -25.76
N ALA A 37 32.65 -38.79 -26.20
CA ALA A 37 31.68 -39.09 -27.25
C ALA A 37 30.28 -38.64 -26.79
N THR A 38 29.67 -37.79 -27.57
CA THR A 38 28.30 -37.35 -27.39
C THR A 38 27.34 -38.47 -27.76
N LEU A 39 26.76 -39.14 -26.77
CA LEU A 39 25.60 -40.01 -26.99
C LEU A 39 24.35 -39.13 -27.21
N PRO A 40 23.48 -39.49 -28.16
CA PRO A 40 22.24 -38.74 -28.36
C PRO A 40 21.34 -38.90 -27.12
N ILE A 41 20.98 -37.79 -26.51
CA ILE A 41 19.98 -37.74 -25.43
C ILE A 41 18.63 -38.11 -26.06
N PRO A 42 17.93 -39.15 -25.59
CA PRO A 42 16.57 -39.41 -26.05
C PRO A 42 15.69 -38.21 -25.67
N GLU A 43 14.90 -37.71 -26.61
CA GLU A 43 13.85 -36.69 -26.33
C GLU A 43 12.95 -37.26 -25.23
N SER A 44 13.25 -36.90 -23.99
CA SER A 44 12.38 -37.20 -22.87
C SER A 44 11.09 -36.41 -23.09
N ASN A 45 9.99 -37.14 -23.27
CA ASN A 45 8.63 -36.61 -23.13
C ASN A 45 8.60 -35.74 -21.89
N ILE A 46 8.62 -34.43 -22.08
CA ILE A 46 8.31 -33.45 -21.03
C ILE A 46 6.83 -33.69 -20.72
N ILE A 47 6.58 -34.54 -19.75
CA ILE A 47 5.28 -34.59 -19.09
C ILE A 47 5.09 -33.19 -18.52
N LYS A 48 4.30 -32.37 -19.21
CA LYS A 48 3.74 -31.16 -18.62
C LYS A 48 2.91 -31.63 -17.44
N CYS A 49 3.54 -31.65 -16.26
CA CYS A 49 2.78 -31.70 -15.02
C CYS A 49 1.93 -30.43 -14.98
N ASP A 50 0.68 -30.54 -15.37
CA ASP A 50 -0.34 -29.58 -14.94
C ASP A 50 -0.50 -29.74 -13.44
N LEU A 51 0.49 -29.22 -12.69
CA LEU A 51 0.29 -28.97 -11.28
C LEU A 51 -0.95 -28.08 -11.18
N PRO A 52 -1.97 -28.47 -10.41
CA PRO A 52 -3.12 -27.63 -10.21
C PRO A 52 -2.57 -26.28 -9.75
N LYS A 53 -2.84 -25.22 -10.53
CA LYS A 53 -2.50 -23.87 -10.15
C LYS A 53 -3.13 -23.67 -8.77
N CYS A 54 -2.31 -23.77 -7.73
CA CYS A 54 -2.72 -23.43 -6.38
C CYS A 54 -3.01 -21.93 -6.41
N HIS A 55 -4.25 -21.59 -6.79
CA HIS A 55 -4.74 -20.23 -6.73
C HIS A 55 -4.87 -19.88 -5.25
N THR A 56 -3.76 -19.46 -4.65
CA THR A 56 -3.80 -18.88 -3.32
C THR A 56 -4.72 -17.65 -3.44
N LYS A 57 -5.96 -17.84 -2.96
CA LYS A 57 -6.97 -16.79 -3.05
C LYS A 57 -6.46 -15.58 -2.28
N ARG A 58 -6.24 -14.48 -2.96
CA ARG A 58 -5.94 -13.20 -2.32
C ARG A 58 -7.20 -12.37 -2.17
N SER A 59 -7.24 -11.49 -1.22
CA SER A 59 -8.37 -10.58 -1.02
C SER A 59 -7.91 -9.17 -0.72
N ILE A 60 -8.72 -8.18 -1.11
CA ILE A 60 -8.61 -6.79 -0.71
C ILE A 60 -9.92 -6.38 -0.07
N VAL A 61 -9.84 -5.80 1.12
CA VAL A 61 -10.97 -5.20 1.80
C VAL A 61 -10.78 -3.69 1.75
N GLU A 62 -11.62 -3.01 0.98
CA GLU A 62 -11.64 -1.55 0.89
C GLU A 62 -12.49 -0.99 2.02
N PHE A 63 -11.84 -0.37 2.99
CA PHE A 63 -12.47 0.24 4.16
C PHE A 63 -12.78 1.72 3.90
N CYS A 64 -14.05 2.08 3.89
CA CYS A 64 -14.56 3.40 3.54
C CYS A 64 -14.31 3.79 2.07
N THR A 65 -14.86 3.03 1.16
CA THR A 65 -14.75 3.27 -0.28
C THR A 65 -16.12 3.61 -0.92
N ASN A 66 -16.09 4.02 -2.18
CA ASN A 66 -17.28 4.19 -3.01
C ASN A 66 -17.69 2.85 -3.64
N GLU A 67 -18.97 2.74 -4.02
CA GLU A 67 -19.51 1.51 -4.68
C GLU A 67 -18.87 1.26 -6.06
N ASP A 68 -18.46 2.32 -6.74
CA ASP A 68 -17.84 2.34 -8.06
C ASP A 68 -16.31 2.31 -8.02
N SER A 69 -15.72 1.89 -6.89
CA SER A 69 -14.26 1.77 -6.79
C SER A 69 -13.69 0.83 -7.85
N ARG A 70 -12.64 1.27 -8.53
CA ARG A 70 -11.95 0.53 -9.60
C ARG A 70 -11.13 -0.67 -9.10
N MET A 71 -10.91 -0.81 -7.80
CA MET A 71 -10.17 -1.94 -7.23
C MET A 71 -10.79 -3.32 -7.58
N GLY A 72 -12.08 -3.36 -7.94
CA GLY A 72 -12.76 -4.60 -8.32
C GLY A 72 -12.79 -4.88 -9.82
N GLU A 73 -12.20 -4.03 -10.66
CA GLU A 73 -12.25 -4.19 -12.10
C GLU A 73 -11.12 -5.11 -12.60
N GLU A 74 -11.48 -6.17 -13.34
CA GLU A 74 -10.52 -7.20 -13.81
C GLU A 74 -9.43 -6.62 -14.71
N GLN A 75 -9.76 -5.61 -15.51
CA GLN A 75 -8.81 -4.95 -16.40
C GLN A 75 -7.60 -4.33 -15.68
N TYR A 76 -7.72 -4.06 -14.37
CA TYR A 76 -6.62 -3.52 -13.56
C TYR A 76 -5.92 -4.59 -12.70
N GLY A 77 -6.20 -5.86 -12.94
CA GLY A 77 -5.48 -6.97 -12.31
C GLY A 77 -6.18 -7.57 -11.09
N SER A 78 -7.48 -7.33 -10.90
CA SER A 78 -8.25 -7.95 -9.82
C SER A 78 -8.53 -9.44 -10.05
N ASP A 79 -8.14 -10.01 -11.19
CA ASP A 79 -8.28 -11.43 -11.47
C ASP A 79 -7.78 -12.31 -10.33
N GLY A 80 -8.62 -13.24 -9.89
CA GLY A 80 -8.34 -14.12 -8.75
C GLY A 80 -8.25 -13.42 -7.39
N CYS A 81 -8.66 -12.14 -7.29
CA CYS A 81 -8.70 -11.36 -6.06
C CYS A 81 -10.15 -11.14 -5.61
N LYS A 82 -10.47 -11.58 -4.39
CA LYS A 82 -11.78 -11.26 -3.80
C LYS A 82 -11.75 -9.81 -3.32
N ILE A 83 -12.62 -8.96 -3.87
CA ILE A 83 -12.79 -7.58 -3.41
C ILE A 83 -14.02 -7.47 -2.52
N THR A 84 -13.85 -6.91 -1.34
CA THR A 84 -14.96 -6.58 -0.43
C THR A 84 -14.92 -5.08 -0.18
N ARG A 85 -16.00 -4.39 -0.53
CA ARG A 85 -16.15 -2.94 -0.31
C ARG A 85 -16.98 -2.70 0.94
N LEU A 86 -16.46 -1.88 1.83
CA LEU A 86 -17.20 -1.31 2.96
C LEU A 86 -17.50 0.15 2.61
N THR A 87 -18.72 0.39 2.21
CA THR A 87 -19.19 1.67 1.71
C THR A 87 -20.00 2.40 2.78
N ILE A 88 -20.47 3.60 2.47
CA ILE A 88 -21.36 4.37 3.36
C ILE A 88 -22.65 3.58 3.71
N LYS A 89 -23.09 2.66 2.85
CA LYS A 89 -24.28 1.83 3.11
C LYS A 89 -24.04 0.80 4.21
N ASP A 90 -22.79 0.45 4.45
CA ASP A 90 -22.42 -0.53 5.47
C ASP A 90 -22.31 0.06 6.87
N ASP A 91 -22.27 1.39 6.98
CA ASP A 91 -22.13 2.17 8.20
C ASP A 91 -21.27 1.49 9.28
N VAL A 92 -19.97 1.51 9.06
CA VAL A 92 -19.00 0.87 9.96
C VAL A 92 -18.99 1.43 11.40
N THR A 93 -19.79 2.47 11.69
CA THR A 93 -19.99 3.00 13.05
C THR A 93 -21.04 2.23 13.84
N THR A 94 -21.84 1.40 13.18
CA THR A 94 -22.84 0.51 13.80
C THR A 94 -22.25 -0.85 14.18
N PRO A 95 -22.88 -1.59 15.10
CA PRO A 95 -22.47 -2.97 15.43
C PRO A 95 -22.47 -3.88 14.19
N GLU A 96 -23.48 -3.80 13.35
CA GLU A 96 -23.64 -4.59 12.13
C GLU A 96 -22.53 -4.29 11.11
N GLY A 97 -22.24 -3.01 10.89
CA GLY A 97 -21.15 -2.58 10.00
C GLY A 97 -19.78 -2.99 10.53
N ARG A 98 -19.56 -2.94 11.83
CA ARG A 98 -18.34 -3.43 12.49
C ARG A 98 -18.18 -4.93 12.29
N ASP A 99 -19.21 -5.70 12.54
CA ASP A 99 -19.19 -7.16 12.36
C ASP A 99 -18.91 -7.53 10.91
N LYS A 100 -19.50 -6.81 9.95
CA LYS A 100 -19.21 -6.99 8.53
C LYS A 100 -17.74 -6.72 8.22
N ALA A 101 -17.19 -5.62 8.74
CA ALA A 101 -15.78 -5.25 8.54
C ALA A 101 -14.83 -6.32 9.10
N MET A 102 -15.08 -6.81 10.31
CA MET A 102 -14.25 -7.86 10.94
C MET A 102 -14.34 -9.17 10.17
N LYS A 103 -15.54 -9.60 9.75
CA LYS A 103 -15.72 -10.81 8.94
C LYS A 103 -15.03 -10.71 7.58
N ALA A 104 -14.99 -9.52 6.99
CA ALA A 104 -14.35 -9.29 5.69
C ALA A 104 -12.85 -9.59 5.72
N VAL A 105 -12.16 -9.30 6.82
CA VAL A 105 -10.71 -9.46 6.97
C VAL A 105 -10.29 -10.79 7.59
N GLY A 106 -11.23 -11.68 7.94
CA GLY A 106 -10.97 -12.94 8.62
C GLY A 106 -10.31 -14.04 7.76
N GLY A 107 -9.83 -13.72 6.57
CA GLY A 107 -9.15 -14.64 5.65
C GLY A 107 -7.65 -14.42 5.59
N LYS A 108 -6.90 -15.49 5.28
CA LYS A 108 -5.48 -15.36 4.92
C LYS A 108 -5.32 -14.54 3.63
N ASN A 109 -4.14 -13.96 3.42
CA ASN A 109 -3.80 -13.18 2.24
C ASN A 109 -4.80 -12.02 1.99
N THR A 110 -5.15 -11.30 3.05
CA THR A 110 -6.02 -10.13 3.00
C THR A 110 -5.21 -8.85 3.11
N LEU A 111 -5.42 -7.94 2.17
CA LEU A 111 -4.98 -6.55 2.25
C LEU A 111 -6.16 -5.69 2.72
N LEU A 112 -6.03 -5.09 3.89
CA LEU A 112 -6.96 -4.08 4.39
C LEU A 112 -6.53 -2.72 3.85
N TRP A 113 -7.22 -2.24 2.82
CA TRP A 113 -6.99 -0.94 2.19
C TRP A 113 -7.94 0.10 2.79
N VAL A 114 -7.39 1.12 3.43
CA VAL A 114 -8.14 2.07 4.28
C VAL A 114 -8.11 3.46 3.67
N SER A 115 -9.30 4.01 3.39
CA SER A 115 -9.51 5.34 2.80
C SER A 115 -10.56 6.13 3.58
N ILE A 116 -10.43 6.22 4.91
CA ILE A 116 -11.37 6.98 5.75
C ILE A 116 -11.47 8.43 5.22
N PRO A 117 -12.69 8.98 5.10
CA PRO A 117 -12.88 10.34 4.61
C PRO A 117 -12.03 11.37 5.35
N CYS A 118 -11.18 12.08 4.61
CA CYS A 118 -10.22 13.04 5.16
C CYS A 118 -10.80 14.45 5.35
N THR A 119 -12.11 14.62 5.25
CA THR A 119 -12.80 15.94 5.26
C THR A 119 -12.40 16.78 6.48
N GLY A 120 -12.47 16.22 7.70
CA GLY A 120 -12.10 16.95 8.92
C GLY A 120 -10.61 17.29 9.00
N GLY A 121 -9.75 16.45 8.43
CA GLY A 121 -8.28 16.64 8.38
C GLY A 121 -7.79 17.50 7.22
N SER A 122 -8.68 17.94 6.32
CA SER A 122 -8.31 18.77 5.18
C SER A 122 -7.74 20.13 5.61
N PRO A 123 -6.68 20.65 4.99
CA PRO A 123 -6.17 22.00 5.24
C PRO A 123 -7.21 23.12 5.08
N TRP A 124 -8.24 22.90 4.25
CA TRP A 124 -9.34 23.84 4.08
C TRP A 124 -10.14 24.07 5.36
N GLN A 125 -10.12 23.15 6.31
CA GLN A 125 -10.81 23.32 7.59
C GLN A 125 -10.23 24.47 8.42
N ASN A 126 -8.96 24.85 8.22
CA ASN A 126 -8.38 26.03 8.86
C ASN A 126 -9.10 27.33 8.48
N LEU A 127 -9.62 27.40 7.24
CA LEU A 127 -10.44 28.52 6.77
C LEU A 127 -11.90 28.36 7.22
N ASN A 128 -12.42 27.14 7.17
CA ASN A 128 -13.82 26.86 7.55
C ASN A 128 -14.07 27.11 9.04
N ARG A 129 -13.11 26.83 9.92
CA ARG A 129 -13.19 27.11 11.37
C ARG A 129 -13.47 28.59 11.68
N LYS A 130 -12.99 29.50 10.83
CA LYS A 130 -13.14 30.95 11.00
C LYS A 130 -14.53 31.47 10.60
N LYS A 131 -15.38 30.65 9.96
CA LYS A 131 -16.72 31.00 9.55
C LYS A 131 -17.72 30.79 10.70
N PRO A 132 -18.85 31.50 10.75
CA PRO A 132 -19.88 31.25 11.75
C PRO A 132 -20.31 29.78 11.82
N GLY A 133 -20.30 29.17 13.01
CA GLY A 133 -20.57 27.74 13.22
C GLY A 133 -19.54 26.82 12.58
N GLY A 134 -18.39 27.32 12.15
CA GLY A 134 -17.36 26.54 11.46
C GLY A 134 -16.66 25.53 12.37
N GLU A 135 -16.37 25.91 13.61
CA GLU A 135 -15.73 25.04 14.59
C GLU A 135 -16.60 23.80 14.88
N GLU A 136 -17.87 23.99 15.12
CA GLU A 136 -18.80 22.86 15.37
C GLU A 136 -18.89 21.90 14.18
N ARG A 137 -18.92 22.45 12.94
CA ARG A 137 -18.95 21.62 11.72
C ARG A 137 -17.66 20.80 11.59
N VAL A 138 -16.52 21.41 11.85
CA VAL A 138 -15.24 20.69 11.80
C VAL A 138 -15.18 19.65 12.91
N GLN A 139 -15.65 19.97 14.12
CA GLN A 139 -15.70 19.03 15.23
C GLN A 139 -16.55 17.79 14.89
N LYS A 140 -17.72 17.96 14.25
CA LYS A 140 -18.55 16.83 13.79
C LYS A 140 -17.79 15.87 12.87
N HIS A 141 -16.95 16.39 11.96
CA HIS A 141 -16.10 15.54 11.12
C HIS A 141 -15.05 14.76 11.91
N TYR A 142 -14.49 15.35 12.98
CA TYR A 142 -13.58 14.63 13.87
C TYR A 142 -14.31 13.57 14.70
N ASP A 143 -15.52 13.87 15.20
CA ASP A 143 -16.32 12.92 15.97
C ASP A 143 -16.71 11.70 15.11
N GLU A 144 -17.07 11.93 13.84
CA GLU A 144 -17.33 10.87 12.86
C GLU A 144 -16.06 10.06 12.58
N PHE A 145 -14.95 10.73 12.30
CA PHE A 145 -13.65 10.08 12.13
C PHE A 145 -13.31 9.19 13.33
N TYR A 146 -13.50 9.66 14.55
CA TYR A 146 -13.19 8.86 15.73
C TYR A 146 -14.04 7.60 15.86
N LYS A 147 -15.32 7.66 15.51
CA LYS A 147 -16.19 6.47 15.50
C LYS A 147 -15.72 5.45 14.47
N ILE A 148 -15.44 5.90 13.25
CA ILE A 148 -14.92 5.05 12.17
C ILE A 148 -13.56 4.45 12.57
N TRP A 149 -12.69 5.26 13.19
CA TRP A 149 -11.36 4.84 13.64
C TRP A 149 -11.41 3.71 14.67
N GLU A 150 -12.36 3.71 15.59
CA GLU A 150 -12.51 2.62 16.57
C GLU A 150 -12.87 1.30 15.85
N THR A 151 -13.72 1.34 14.83
CA THR A 151 -13.99 0.14 14.02
C THR A 151 -12.76 -0.29 13.22
N LEU A 152 -12.02 0.66 12.64
CA LEU A 152 -10.77 0.35 11.97
C LEU A 152 -9.78 -0.37 12.89
N ARG A 153 -9.63 0.07 14.13
CA ARG A 153 -8.72 -0.58 15.11
C ARG A 153 -9.08 -2.05 15.33
N CYS A 154 -10.36 -2.35 15.52
CA CYS A 154 -10.83 -3.73 15.66
C CYS A 154 -10.60 -4.54 14.38
N THR A 155 -10.93 -3.96 13.22
CA THR A 155 -10.76 -4.59 11.92
C THR A 155 -9.29 -4.87 11.59
N ALA A 156 -8.40 -3.92 11.90
CA ALA A 156 -6.97 -4.08 11.71
C ALA A 156 -6.37 -5.16 12.62
N ALA A 157 -6.78 -5.22 13.88
CA ALA A 157 -6.36 -6.27 14.80
C ALA A 157 -6.79 -7.66 14.33
N GLU A 158 -8.01 -7.78 13.80
CA GLU A 158 -8.50 -9.03 13.21
C GLU A 158 -7.74 -9.40 11.92
N CYS A 159 -7.46 -8.42 11.06
CA CYS A 159 -6.66 -8.61 9.85
C CYS A 159 -5.25 -9.12 10.18
N ASP A 160 -4.58 -8.46 11.13
CA ASP A 160 -3.23 -8.82 11.59
C ASP A 160 -3.19 -10.22 12.21
N ARG A 161 -4.19 -10.58 13.02
CA ARG A 161 -4.33 -11.91 13.61
C ARG A 161 -4.39 -13.03 12.56
N HIS A 162 -4.89 -12.75 11.36
CA HIS A 162 -4.93 -13.66 10.23
C HIS A 162 -3.71 -13.55 9.30
N GLY A 163 -2.69 -12.76 9.68
CA GLY A 163 -1.49 -12.53 8.88
C GLY A 163 -1.74 -11.63 7.66
N GLY A 164 -2.81 -10.86 7.66
CA GLY A 164 -3.11 -9.88 6.62
C GLY A 164 -2.19 -8.65 6.67
N LYS A 165 -2.32 -7.79 5.68
CA LYS A 165 -1.54 -6.56 5.56
C LYS A 165 -2.47 -5.34 5.62
N ILE A 166 -1.93 -4.23 6.10
CA ILE A 166 -2.66 -2.98 6.31
C ILE A 166 -2.06 -1.90 5.43
N CYS A 167 -2.92 -1.13 4.79
CA CYS A 167 -2.55 0.01 3.98
C CYS A 167 -3.52 1.16 4.25
N ILE A 168 -3.03 2.33 4.67
CA ILE A 168 -3.82 3.56 4.86
C ILE A 168 -3.39 4.57 3.82
N GLU A 169 -4.34 5.18 3.13
CA GLU A 169 -4.09 6.25 2.18
C GLU A 169 -4.85 7.52 2.60
N TRP A 170 -4.14 8.65 2.67
CA TRP A 170 -4.71 9.99 2.77
C TRP A 170 -3.86 11.01 2.03
N PRO A 171 -4.44 12.19 1.70
CA PRO A 171 -3.64 13.33 1.27
C PRO A 171 -2.50 13.62 2.25
N THR A 172 -1.31 13.90 1.72
CA THR A 172 -0.10 14.11 2.55
C THR A 172 -0.29 15.21 3.60
N ASN A 173 -1.08 16.24 3.30
CA ASN A 173 -1.34 17.35 4.21
C ASN A 173 -2.57 17.12 5.11
N CYS A 174 -3.12 15.91 5.19
CA CYS A 174 -4.22 15.59 6.08
C CYS A 174 -3.77 15.70 7.55
N ALA A 175 -4.50 16.48 8.35
CA ALA A 175 -4.18 16.67 9.76
C ALA A 175 -4.29 15.39 10.59
N TYR A 176 -5.03 14.38 10.11
CA TYR A 176 -5.17 13.11 10.80
C TYR A 176 -3.84 12.36 10.99
N TRP A 177 -2.88 12.52 10.08
CA TRP A 177 -1.52 11.97 10.24
C TRP A 177 -0.81 12.43 11.53
N LYS A 178 -1.22 13.57 12.09
CA LYS A 178 -0.61 14.16 13.29
C LYS A 178 -1.30 13.74 14.59
N LEU A 179 -2.46 13.09 14.51
CA LEU A 179 -3.21 12.66 15.69
C LEU A 179 -2.43 11.57 16.47
N PRO A 180 -2.33 11.66 17.82
CA PRO A 180 -1.62 10.66 18.62
C PRO A 180 -2.07 9.23 18.33
N ARG A 181 -3.37 8.98 18.28
CA ARG A 181 -3.94 7.64 18.01
C ARG A 181 -3.57 7.08 16.62
N VAL A 182 -3.35 7.95 15.62
CA VAL A 182 -2.91 7.53 14.29
C VAL A 182 -1.42 7.19 14.31
N LYS A 183 -0.61 7.97 15.00
CA LYS A 183 0.82 7.69 15.18
C LYS A 183 1.06 6.39 15.94
N GLU A 184 0.34 6.18 17.04
CA GLU A 184 0.37 4.94 17.81
C GLU A 184 -0.03 3.72 16.96
N PHE A 185 -1.03 3.87 16.08
CA PHE A 185 -1.45 2.83 15.16
C PHE A 185 -0.35 2.50 14.13
N ILE A 186 0.29 3.53 13.55
CA ILE A 186 1.41 3.37 12.61
C ILE A 186 2.58 2.64 13.29
N GLU A 187 2.90 2.99 14.53
CA GLU A 187 3.95 2.33 15.31
C GLU A 187 3.58 0.90 15.66
N MET A 188 2.34 0.66 16.10
CA MET A 188 1.82 -0.66 16.53
C MET A 188 1.90 -1.69 15.39
N TYR A 189 1.52 -1.31 14.17
CA TYR A 189 1.53 -2.20 13.01
C TYR A 189 2.78 -2.06 12.14
N HIS A 190 3.80 -1.31 12.59
CA HIS A 190 5.05 -1.07 11.86
C HIS A 190 4.84 -0.57 10.44
N LEU A 191 3.87 0.35 10.24
CA LEU A 191 3.57 0.88 8.93
C LEU A 191 4.70 1.80 8.45
N GLN A 192 5.25 1.52 7.29
CA GLN A 192 6.18 2.39 6.59
C GLN A 192 5.41 3.37 5.71
N THR A 193 5.86 4.62 5.66
CA THR A 193 5.17 5.66 4.89
C THR A 193 5.91 5.98 3.60
N VAL A 194 5.16 6.10 2.51
CA VAL A 194 5.65 6.59 1.22
C VAL A 194 4.73 7.70 0.71
N ASN A 195 5.35 8.80 0.22
CA ASN A 195 4.62 9.90 -0.38
C ASN A 195 4.62 9.74 -1.90
N ILE A 196 3.49 9.96 -2.53
CA ILE A 196 3.30 9.85 -3.98
C ILE A 196 2.61 11.11 -4.53
N HIS A 197 2.72 11.31 -5.85
CA HIS A 197 2.03 12.40 -6.53
C HIS A 197 1.07 11.84 -7.57
N GLY A 198 -0.21 12.24 -7.52
CA GLY A 198 -1.25 11.77 -8.42
C GLY A 198 -0.89 11.91 -9.90
N CYS A 199 -0.23 13.00 -10.28
CA CYS A 199 0.22 13.21 -11.67
C CYS A 199 1.26 12.19 -12.14
N ALA A 200 2.02 11.58 -11.24
CA ALA A 200 2.95 10.49 -11.57
C ALA A 200 2.22 9.14 -11.76
N LEU A 201 0.95 9.11 -11.46
CA LEU A 201 0.05 7.96 -11.61
C LEU A 201 -1.09 8.26 -12.60
N GLY A 202 -0.87 9.21 -13.52
CA GLY A 202 -1.83 9.55 -14.56
C GLY A 202 -3.01 10.41 -14.11
N LEU A 203 -3.01 10.97 -12.90
CA LEU A 203 -4.09 11.85 -12.45
C LEU A 203 -4.06 13.16 -13.24
N ALA A 204 -5.11 13.42 -14.02
CA ALA A 204 -5.27 14.61 -14.85
C ALA A 204 -6.73 15.09 -14.83
N ASN A 205 -6.95 16.32 -15.27
CA ASN A 205 -8.30 16.83 -15.54
C ASN A 205 -8.81 16.35 -16.91
N GLU A 206 -10.02 16.72 -17.27
CA GLU A 206 -10.67 16.35 -18.54
C GLU A 206 -9.90 16.82 -19.79
N GLN A 207 -9.07 17.85 -19.66
CA GLN A 207 -8.23 18.37 -20.74
C GLN A 207 -6.83 17.75 -20.74
N GLY A 208 -6.58 16.72 -19.92
CA GLY A 208 -5.28 16.07 -19.82
C GLY A 208 -4.23 16.85 -19.02
N VAL A 209 -4.58 17.95 -18.36
CA VAL A 209 -3.63 18.71 -17.53
C VAL A 209 -3.38 17.93 -16.23
N PRO A 210 -2.10 17.62 -15.90
CA PRO A 210 -1.76 16.85 -14.71
C PRO A 210 -2.25 17.49 -13.40
N ILE A 211 -2.71 16.66 -12.47
CA ILE A 211 -3.11 17.07 -11.12
C ILE A 211 -2.12 16.48 -10.12
N LYS A 212 -1.32 17.32 -9.48
CA LYS A 212 -0.23 16.83 -8.62
C LYS A 212 -0.73 16.04 -7.41
N LYS A 213 -1.84 16.40 -6.82
CA LYS A 213 -2.46 15.82 -5.59
C LYS A 213 -1.53 14.88 -4.83
N PRO A 214 -0.80 15.35 -3.82
CA PRO A 214 0.11 14.51 -3.05
C PRO A 214 -0.68 13.61 -2.10
N TRP A 215 -0.38 12.29 -2.14
CA TRP A 215 -0.87 11.29 -1.19
C TRP A 215 0.26 10.72 -0.35
N THR A 216 -0.07 10.27 0.85
CA THR A 216 0.78 9.45 1.69
C THR A 216 0.11 8.10 1.85
N ILE A 217 0.86 7.04 1.61
CA ILE A 217 0.48 5.67 1.86
C ILE A 217 1.29 5.20 3.07
N ALA A 218 0.61 4.60 4.08
CA ALA A 218 1.25 3.96 5.22
C ALA A 218 0.89 2.46 5.19
N THR A 219 1.88 1.57 5.11
CA THR A 219 1.64 0.13 4.96
C THR A 219 2.72 -0.72 5.63
N ASN A 220 2.35 -1.92 6.09
CA ASN A 220 3.27 -2.95 6.55
C ASN A 220 3.56 -4.02 5.47
N ASP A 221 3.19 -3.76 4.23
CA ASP A 221 3.53 -4.60 3.09
C ASP A 221 4.68 -3.98 2.29
N GLY A 222 5.83 -4.67 2.22
CA GLY A 222 7.01 -4.16 1.53
C GLY A 222 6.81 -4.00 0.03
N TYR A 223 6.06 -4.89 -0.63
CA TYR A 223 5.79 -4.80 -2.06
C TYR A 223 4.89 -3.60 -2.40
N ILE A 224 3.90 -3.30 -1.53
CA ILE A 224 3.07 -2.10 -1.68
C ILE A 224 3.91 -0.84 -1.44
N HIS A 225 4.78 -0.83 -0.42
CA HIS A 225 5.68 0.30 -0.17
C HIS A 225 6.58 0.57 -1.38
N ASP A 226 7.25 -0.47 -1.88
CA ASP A 226 8.30 -0.36 -2.90
C ASP A 226 7.74 0.08 -4.26
N VAL A 227 6.57 -0.43 -4.66
CA VAL A 227 5.96 -0.06 -5.95
C VAL A 227 5.61 1.44 -6.03
N PHE A 228 5.47 2.10 -4.87
CA PHE A 228 5.14 3.52 -4.79
C PHE A 228 6.32 4.45 -4.48
N THR A 229 7.51 3.92 -4.17
CA THR A 229 8.66 4.70 -3.71
C THR A 229 9.05 5.82 -4.70
N ASP A 230 9.04 5.54 -6.01
CA ASP A 230 9.47 6.47 -7.05
C ASP A 230 8.30 7.19 -7.75
N LYS A 231 7.08 7.08 -7.24
CA LYS A 231 5.90 7.71 -7.85
C LYS A 231 5.79 9.20 -7.49
N LYS A 232 6.81 9.97 -7.90
CA LYS A 232 6.90 11.43 -7.73
C LYS A 232 6.65 12.13 -9.06
N CYS A 233 6.17 13.37 -8.99
CA CYS A 233 6.06 14.23 -10.16
C CYS A 233 7.42 14.31 -10.89
N PRO A 234 7.47 14.07 -12.21
CA PRO A 234 8.72 14.09 -12.98
C PRO A 234 9.32 15.49 -13.11
N GLY A 235 8.64 16.51 -12.61
CA GLY A 235 9.13 17.88 -12.61
C GLY A 235 8.62 18.73 -13.78
N PRO A 236 9.10 19.98 -13.87
CA PRO A 236 8.54 20.99 -14.78
C PRO A 236 8.82 20.72 -16.26
N ILE A 237 9.80 19.89 -16.61
CA ILE A 237 10.05 19.52 -18.01
C ILE A 237 8.90 18.68 -18.55
N SER A 238 8.47 17.66 -17.81
CA SER A 238 7.36 16.77 -18.22
C SER A 238 6.00 17.31 -17.82
N HIS A 239 5.92 18.01 -16.68
CA HIS A 239 4.69 18.59 -16.14
C HIS A 239 4.89 20.09 -15.86
N PRO A 240 4.90 20.93 -16.91
CA PRO A 240 5.17 22.37 -16.78
C PRO A 240 4.10 23.11 -15.98
N VAL A 241 2.85 22.60 -16.02
CA VAL A 241 1.70 23.16 -15.30
C VAL A 241 0.94 22.02 -14.62
N HIS A 242 0.36 22.32 -13.46
CA HIS A 242 -0.56 21.42 -12.76
C HIS A 242 -1.90 22.12 -12.53
N GLN A 243 -2.98 21.38 -12.76
CA GLN A 243 -4.30 21.80 -12.32
C GLN A 243 -4.36 21.70 -10.78
N LYS A 244 -4.82 22.78 -10.12
CA LYS A 244 -5.05 22.77 -8.67
C LYS A 244 -6.26 21.91 -8.32
N THR A 245 -6.17 21.18 -7.20
CA THR A 245 -7.27 20.40 -6.64
C THR A 245 -8.16 21.31 -5.80
N GLU A 246 -9.01 22.09 -6.46
CA GLU A 246 -9.96 23.02 -5.82
C GLU A 246 -11.26 23.12 -6.61
N GLY A 247 -12.36 23.48 -5.94
CA GLY A 247 -13.67 23.65 -6.57
C GLY A 247 -14.15 22.36 -7.27
N LYS A 248 -14.55 22.48 -8.53
CA LYS A 248 -15.08 21.37 -9.33
C LYS A 248 -14.06 20.23 -9.57
N TYR A 249 -12.78 20.50 -9.44
CA TYR A 249 -11.71 19.52 -9.62
C TYR A 249 -11.41 18.67 -8.36
N THR A 250 -12.09 18.92 -7.23
CA THR A 250 -11.87 18.12 -6.01
C THR A 250 -12.51 16.75 -6.14
N LYS A 251 -13.81 16.70 -6.45
CA LYS A 251 -14.57 15.44 -6.49
C LYS A 251 -14.03 14.40 -7.48
N PRO A 252 -13.69 14.74 -8.74
CA PRO A 252 -13.12 13.79 -9.68
C PRO A 252 -11.80 13.16 -9.24
N THR A 253 -11.11 13.76 -8.26
CA THR A 253 -9.84 13.27 -7.73
C THR A 253 -9.97 12.45 -6.46
N GLU A 254 -11.18 12.13 -6.00
CA GLU A 254 -11.41 11.27 -4.83
C GLU A 254 -11.15 9.80 -5.14
N GLY A 255 -11.37 9.36 -6.39
CA GLY A 255 -11.06 8.01 -6.85
C GLY A 255 -9.58 7.83 -7.20
N TYR A 256 -9.16 6.57 -7.25
CA TYR A 256 -7.83 6.17 -7.68
C TYR A 256 -7.72 6.14 -9.20
N THR A 257 -6.52 6.36 -9.72
CA THR A 257 -6.23 6.22 -11.15
C THR A 257 -6.06 4.75 -11.51
N ASP A 258 -6.22 4.43 -12.79
CA ASP A 258 -6.05 3.08 -13.34
C ASP A 258 -4.65 2.53 -13.03
N GLU A 259 -3.62 3.39 -13.18
CA GLU A 259 -2.24 3.01 -12.86
C GLU A 259 -2.07 2.69 -11.36
N MET A 260 -2.65 3.50 -10.47
CA MET A 260 -2.57 3.25 -9.03
C MET A 260 -3.21 1.90 -8.67
N VAL A 261 -4.39 1.61 -9.20
CA VAL A 261 -5.11 0.35 -8.98
C VAL A 261 -4.30 -0.84 -9.48
N SER A 262 -3.78 -0.75 -10.71
CA SER A 262 -2.95 -1.79 -11.32
C SER A 262 -1.69 -2.08 -10.50
N LEU A 263 -1.04 -1.03 -9.97
CA LEU A 263 0.15 -1.16 -9.13
C LEU A 263 -0.17 -1.85 -7.80
N VAL A 264 -1.30 -1.50 -7.16
CA VAL A 264 -1.75 -2.18 -5.93
C VAL A 264 -1.97 -3.66 -6.18
N HIS A 265 -2.69 -4.03 -7.23
CA HIS A 265 -2.93 -5.45 -7.56
C HIS A 265 -1.66 -6.21 -7.89
N LYS A 266 -0.74 -5.60 -8.65
CA LYS A 266 0.56 -6.18 -8.98
C LYS A 266 1.40 -6.43 -7.73
N ALA A 267 1.50 -5.42 -6.86
CA ALA A 267 2.27 -5.51 -5.63
C ALA A 267 1.67 -6.54 -4.66
N TRP A 268 0.35 -6.51 -4.45
CA TRP A 268 -0.33 -7.46 -3.58
C TRP A 268 -0.26 -8.90 -4.10
N LYS A 269 -0.36 -9.10 -5.42
CA LYS A 269 -0.12 -10.41 -6.02
C LYS A 269 1.28 -10.91 -5.72
N ASN A 270 2.30 -10.08 -5.89
CA ASN A 270 3.69 -10.47 -5.60
C ASN A 270 3.89 -10.77 -4.12
N SER A 271 3.32 -9.98 -3.21
CA SER A 271 3.40 -10.19 -1.77
C SER A 271 2.83 -11.54 -1.32
N VAL A 272 1.71 -11.96 -1.93
CA VAL A 272 1.04 -13.22 -1.57
C VAL A 272 1.76 -14.45 -2.13
N PHE A 273 2.51 -14.31 -3.23
CA PHE A 273 3.19 -15.42 -3.91
C PHE A 273 4.71 -15.46 -3.67
N ALA A 274 5.26 -14.54 -2.85
CA ALA A 274 6.64 -14.56 -2.41
C ALA A 274 6.84 -15.46 -1.19
#